data_5b9ffed2dcc00b2e5108918301e4de80
#
_entry.id   5b9ffed2dcc00b2e5108918301e4de80
#
_cell.length_a   1.000
_cell.length_b   1.000
_cell.length_c   1.000
_cell.angle_alpha   90.00
_cell.angle_beta   90.00
_cell.angle_gamma   90.00
#
_symmetry.space_group_name_H-M   'P 1'
#
loop_
_entity.id
_entity.type
_entity.pdbx_description
1 polymer ?
#
loop_
_entity_poly.entity_id
_entity_poly.type
_entity_poly.pdbx_seq_one_letter_code
_entity_poly.pdbx_strand_id
1 'polypeptide(L)'
;MQLTFLGTGGAQQVPVFGCSCLACQRARQDNRYARGPCSALLQSGDETILIDAGQCHLEQRFAPGELSRIMLTHYHMDHVQGLFPLRWGMGELIPVFGPPDSQGCDDLFKHPGILDFQAPFTPFEPVQWSGMTVTPVPLQHSKITFGYVFRKNGASGNTLAWLCDTCGLPPQTLAFLQNTPLEHLVLDCSHPPGDTPPRNHNDINQALAIHHVLQPRHTWLTHISHTLDNWLQENRLPESVSPARDGITLAL
;
A
#
# COMPACT_ATOMS: atom_id res chain seq x y z
N MET A 1 17.01 -1.48 -4.70
CA MET A 1 15.70 -0.98 -4.23
C MET A 1 15.18 -1.99 -3.23
N GLN A 2 14.51 -1.55 -2.17
CA GLN A 2 14.03 -2.42 -1.08
C GLN A 2 12.68 -1.90 -0.61
N LEU A 3 11.70 -2.79 -0.38
CA LEU A 3 10.40 -2.44 0.20
C LEU A 3 10.23 -3.13 1.54
N THR A 4 9.89 -2.39 2.59
CA THR A 4 9.52 -2.93 3.90
C THR A 4 8.05 -2.65 4.18
N PHE A 5 7.25 -3.69 4.42
CA PHE A 5 5.86 -3.53 4.85
C PHE A 5 5.82 -2.99 6.28
N LEU A 6 5.23 -1.83 6.48
CA LEU A 6 5.03 -1.23 7.80
C LEU A 6 3.70 -1.65 8.42
N GLY A 7 2.70 -1.91 7.56
CA GLY A 7 1.39 -2.44 7.93
C GLY A 7 0.76 -3.15 6.75
N THR A 8 0.00 -4.21 7.02
CA THR A 8 -0.59 -5.10 6.02
C THR A 8 -2.06 -5.37 6.24
N GLY A 9 -2.68 -4.69 7.20
CA GLY A 9 -4.12 -4.73 7.49
C GLY A 9 -4.86 -3.56 6.86
N GLY A 10 -6.19 -3.62 6.88
CA GLY A 10 -7.07 -2.51 6.52
C GLY A 10 -7.40 -1.61 7.72
N ALA A 11 -8.40 -0.73 7.56
CA ALA A 11 -8.84 0.22 8.57
C ALA A 11 -9.16 -0.39 9.94
N GLN A 12 -9.68 -1.61 9.97
CA GLN A 12 -10.00 -2.31 11.22
C GLN A 12 -8.77 -2.87 11.93
N GLN A 13 -7.65 -3.02 11.23
CA GLN A 13 -6.43 -3.64 11.71
C GLN A 13 -6.64 -5.11 12.17
N VAL A 14 -5.60 -5.76 12.65
CA VAL A 14 -5.67 -7.05 13.36
C VAL A 14 -4.74 -6.96 14.57
N PRO A 15 -5.24 -7.15 15.82
CA PRO A 15 -6.57 -7.62 16.21
C PRO A 15 -7.64 -6.54 16.16
N VAL A 16 -8.84 -6.88 15.73
CA VAL A 16 -10.02 -6.00 15.78
C VAL A 16 -10.50 -5.85 17.23
N PHE A 17 -10.89 -4.62 17.60
CA PHE A 17 -11.43 -4.34 18.94
C PHE A 17 -12.67 -5.21 19.22
N GLY A 18 -12.69 -5.87 20.37
CA GLY A 18 -13.80 -6.74 20.80
C GLY A 18 -13.94 -8.08 20.06
N CYS A 19 -13.15 -8.35 19.01
CA CYS A 19 -13.24 -9.60 18.26
C CYS A 19 -12.46 -10.73 18.95
N SER A 20 -13.08 -11.91 19.05
CA SER A 20 -12.52 -13.13 19.66
C SER A 20 -12.20 -14.24 18.66
N CYS A 21 -12.15 -13.93 17.33
CA CYS A 21 -11.78 -14.94 16.33
C CYS A 21 -10.30 -15.37 16.47
N LEU A 22 -9.94 -16.51 15.89
CA LEU A 22 -8.59 -17.09 16.03
C LEU A 22 -7.48 -16.15 15.60
N ALA A 23 -7.63 -15.43 14.47
CA ALA A 23 -6.65 -14.45 14.02
C ALA A 23 -6.45 -13.33 15.05
N CYS A 24 -7.55 -12.77 15.59
CA CYS A 24 -7.48 -11.71 16.58
C CYS A 24 -6.92 -12.18 17.92
N GLN A 25 -7.25 -13.41 18.36
CA GLN A 25 -6.65 -14.02 19.56
C GLN A 25 -5.14 -14.22 19.38
N ARG A 26 -4.73 -14.80 18.24
CA ARG A 26 -3.32 -15.03 17.91
C ARG A 26 -2.53 -13.72 17.89
N ALA A 27 -3.08 -12.66 17.26
CA ALA A 27 -2.44 -11.36 17.18
C ALA A 27 -2.27 -10.68 18.55
N ARG A 28 -3.18 -10.92 19.52
CA ARG A 28 -3.02 -10.43 20.89
C ARG A 28 -1.96 -11.19 21.69
N GLN A 29 -1.75 -12.45 21.38
CA GLN A 29 -0.75 -13.30 22.05
C GLN A 29 0.65 -13.11 21.47
N ASP A 30 0.74 -12.83 20.17
CA ASP A 30 1.99 -12.70 19.44
C ASP A 30 1.88 -11.58 18.39
N ASN A 31 2.58 -10.48 18.63
CA ASN A 31 2.55 -9.28 17.79
C ASN A 31 3.03 -9.53 16.34
N ARG A 32 3.74 -10.64 16.08
CA ARG A 32 4.11 -11.03 14.70
C ARG A 32 2.91 -11.30 13.80
N TYR A 33 1.74 -11.52 14.39
CA TYR A 33 0.47 -11.73 13.70
C TYR A 33 -0.43 -10.48 13.71
N ALA A 34 0.00 -9.42 14.36
CA ALA A 34 -0.71 -8.15 14.25
C ALA A 34 -0.54 -7.55 12.85
N ARG A 35 -1.53 -6.75 12.43
CA ARG A 35 -1.53 -6.05 11.16
C ARG A 35 -1.97 -4.62 11.38
N GLY A 36 -1.04 -3.68 11.25
CA GLY A 36 -1.35 -2.25 11.23
C GLY A 36 -1.99 -1.82 9.90
N PRO A 37 -2.46 -0.56 9.79
CA PRO A 37 -2.98 -0.01 8.53
C PRO A 37 -1.98 -0.16 7.40
N CYS A 38 -2.47 -0.41 6.18
CA CYS A 38 -1.64 -0.69 5.01
C CYS A 38 -0.67 0.46 4.72
N SER A 39 0.63 0.16 4.76
CA SER A 39 1.70 1.15 4.56
C SER A 39 3.02 0.43 4.27
N ALA A 40 3.92 1.07 3.56
CA ALA A 40 5.27 0.54 3.33
C ALA A 40 6.33 1.64 3.25
N LEU A 41 7.57 1.24 3.45
CA LEU A 41 8.76 2.06 3.24
C LEU A 41 9.52 1.52 2.02
N LEU A 42 9.66 2.36 0.99
CA LEU A 42 10.46 2.05 -0.19
C LEU A 42 11.78 2.82 -0.12
N GLN A 43 12.90 2.10 -0.19
CA GLN A 43 14.24 2.67 -0.16
C GLN A 43 14.97 2.38 -1.47
N SER A 44 15.60 3.41 -2.07
CA SER A 44 16.37 3.28 -3.31
C SER A 44 17.47 4.33 -3.37
N GLY A 45 18.73 3.93 -3.23
CA GLY A 45 19.83 4.88 -3.03
C GLY A 45 19.61 5.68 -1.76
N ASP A 46 19.67 7.00 -1.86
CA ASP A 46 19.43 7.93 -0.74
C ASP A 46 17.94 8.31 -0.57
N GLU A 47 17.04 7.75 -1.39
CA GLU A 47 15.61 8.01 -1.31
C GLU A 47 14.92 7.07 -0.32
N THR A 48 14.21 7.64 0.63
CA THR A 48 13.35 6.94 1.58
C THR A 48 11.91 7.43 1.42
N ILE A 49 11.06 6.61 0.86
CA ILE A 49 9.68 6.96 0.46
C ILE A 49 8.70 6.21 1.35
N LEU A 50 7.86 6.93 2.06
CA LEU A 50 6.72 6.36 2.78
C LEU A 50 5.54 6.22 1.81
N ILE A 51 5.06 5.00 1.59
CA ILE A 51 3.83 4.71 0.83
C ILE A 51 2.70 4.52 1.84
N ASP A 52 1.73 5.41 1.80
CA ASP A 52 0.65 5.59 2.77
C ASP A 52 1.12 5.82 4.21
N ALA A 53 0.44 6.69 4.88
CA ALA A 53 0.77 7.20 6.21
C ALA A 53 -0.31 6.83 7.25
N GLY A 54 -0.88 5.63 7.12
CA GLY A 54 -1.91 5.14 8.04
C GLY A 54 -1.37 4.68 9.40
N GLN A 55 -0.06 4.47 9.53
CA GLN A 55 0.56 4.09 10.79
C GLN A 55 0.52 5.23 11.81
N CYS A 56 0.17 4.91 13.05
CA CYS A 56 0.31 5.87 14.14
C CYS A 56 1.79 6.08 14.51
N HIS A 57 2.07 7.22 15.14
CA HIS A 57 3.40 7.54 15.69
C HIS A 57 4.53 7.60 14.65
N LEU A 58 4.24 8.10 13.45
CA LEU A 58 5.27 8.33 12.42
C LEU A 58 6.33 9.33 12.90
N GLU A 59 5.94 10.33 13.71
CA GLU A 59 6.81 11.30 14.33
C GLU A 59 7.81 10.72 15.35
N GLN A 60 7.55 9.49 15.81
CA GLN A 60 8.47 8.76 16.70
C GLN A 60 9.28 7.71 15.92
N ARG A 61 8.78 7.30 14.77
CA ARG A 61 9.39 6.27 13.93
C ARG A 61 10.49 6.80 13.04
N PHE A 62 10.33 8.03 12.54
CA PHE A 62 11.26 8.66 11.61
C PHE A 62 11.92 9.88 12.22
N ALA A 63 13.23 10.01 12.03
CA ALA A 63 13.95 11.22 12.38
C ALA A 63 13.69 12.36 11.36
N PRO A 64 13.82 13.65 11.76
CA PRO A 64 13.77 14.75 10.82
C PRO A 64 14.76 14.55 9.65
N GLY A 65 14.30 14.72 8.41
CA GLY A 65 15.10 14.53 7.19
C GLY A 65 15.26 13.06 6.74
N GLU A 66 14.74 12.07 7.48
CA GLU A 66 14.82 10.66 7.07
C GLU A 66 13.87 10.31 5.91
N LEU A 67 12.69 10.93 5.89
CA LEU A 67 11.74 10.75 4.79
C LEU A 67 12.03 11.74 3.66
N SER A 68 12.40 11.23 2.49
CA SER A 68 12.58 12.05 1.29
C SER A 68 11.23 12.51 0.73
N ARG A 69 10.20 11.68 0.84
CA ARG A 69 8.83 11.98 0.40
C ARG A 69 7.80 11.02 0.92
N ILE A 70 6.54 11.42 0.84
CA ILE A 70 5.37 10.59 1.15
C ILE A 70 4.53 10.44 -0.11
N MET A 71 4.09 9.22 -0.39
CA MET A 71 3.18 8.91 -1.50
C MET A 71 1.88 8.35 -0.94
N LEU A 72 0.76 9.00 -1.20
CA LEU A 72 -0.55 8.56 -0.78
C LEU A 72 -1.26 7.88 -1.94
N THR A 73 -1.80 6.69 -1.71
CA THR A 73 -2.67 6.03 -2.68
C THR A 73 -4.01 6.75 -2.77
N HIS A 74 -4.55 7.18 -1.63
CA HIS A 74 -5.79 7.95 -1.50
C HIS A 74 -5.93 8.57 -0.10
N TYR A 75 -7.05 9.24 0.17
CA TYR A 75 -7.25 10.01 1.40
C TYR A 75 -8.28 9.39 2.37
N HIS A 76 -8.38 8.07 2.47
CA HIS A 76 -9.07 7.47 3.61
C HIS A 76 -8.23 7.58 4.88
N MET A 77 -8.89 7.56 6.04
CA MET A 77 -8.25 7.83 7.32
C MET A 77 -7.11 6.85 7.62
N ASP A 78 -7.28 5.58 7.31
CA ASP A 78 -6.27 4.54 7.48
C ASP A 78 -5.07 4.63 6.53
N HIS A 79 -5.05 5.61 5.63
CA HIS A 79 -3.90 5.95 4.78
C HIS A 79 -3.27 7.31 5.09
N VAL A 80 -3.91 8.14 5.96
CA VAL A 80 -3.42 9.49 6.25
C VAL A 80 -3.33 9.84 7.73
N GLN A 81 -3.88 9.03 8.65
CA GLN A 81 -3.99 9.42 10.07
C GLN A 81 -2.65 9.73 10.74
N GLY A 82 -1.57 9.08 10.34
CA GLY A 82 -0.22 9.35 10.87
C GLY A 82 0.34 10.72 10.47
N LEU A 83 -0.22 11.35 9.44
CA LEU A 83 0.19 12.70 9.04
C LEU A 83 -0.27 13.78 10.05
N PHE A 84 -1.34 13.53 10.80
CA PHE A 84 -1.90 14.52 11.73
C PHE A 84 -0.93 14.94 12.83
N PRO A 85 -0.25 14.05 13.55
CA PRO A 85 0.82 14.45 14.46
C PRO A 85 2.10 14.85 13.72
N LEU A 86 2.48 14.15 12.63
CA LEU A 86 3.72 14.38 11.89
C LEU A 86 3.81 15.82 11.34
N ARG A 87 2.70 16.38 10.85
CA ARG A 87 2.67 17.73 10.25
C ARG A 87 3.14 18.84 11.19
N TRP A 88 3.03 18.63 12.52
CA TRP A 88 3.48 19.59 13.54
C TRP A 88 4.96 19.44 13.92
N GLY A 89 5.69 18.57 13.20
CA GLY A 89 7.13 18.43 13.34
C GLY A 89 7.87 19.71 13.02
N MET A 90 9.16 19.72 13.32
CA MET A 90 10.07 20.83 13.01
C MET A 90 11.19 20.29 12.09
N GLY A 91 11.55 21.07 11.08
CA GLY A 91 12.60 20.69 10.15
C GLY A 91 12.26 21.04 8.70
N GLU A 92 12.85 20.31 7.77
CA GLU A 92 12.61 20.50 6.34
C GLU A 92 11.21 20.04 5.94
N LEU A 93 10.68 20.65 4.87
CA LEU A 93 9.39 20.27 4.30
C LEU A 93 9.49 18.86 3.70
N ILE A 94 8.45 18.06 3.92
CA ILE A 94 8.35 16.70 3.35
C ILE A 94 7.39 16.75 2.17
N PRO A 95 7.84 16.54 0.92
CA PRO A 95 6.98 16.48 -0.25
C PRO A 95 5.96 15.34 -0.13
N VAL A 96 4.66 15.66 -0.31
CA VAL A 96 3.56 14.70 -0.26
C VAL A 96 2.88 14.63 -1.62
N PHE A 97 2.89 13.47 -2.24
CA PHE A 97 2.24 13.19 -3.52
C PHE A 97 0.99 12.35 -3.30
N GLY A 98 -0.08 12.64 -4.02
CA GLY A 98 -1.33 11.90 -3.94
C GLY A 98 -2.19 12.04 -5.20
N PRO A 99 -3.36 11.37 -5.26
CA PRO A 99 -4.29 11.51 -6.35
C PRO A 99 -4.98 12.89 -6.35
N PRO A 100 -5.60 13.31 -7.48
CA PRO A 100 -6.27 14.60 -7.62
C PRO A 100 -7.62 14.63 -6.91
N ASP A 101 -7.65 14.36 -5.62
CA ASP A 101 -8.85 14.44 -4.77
C ASP A 101 -8.85 15.79 -4.02
N SER A 102 -9.60 16.76 -4.53
CA SER A 102 -9.70 18.10 -3.93
C SER A 102 -10.40 18.11 -2.57
N GLN A 103 -11.21 17.11 -2.28
CA GLN A 103 -11.86 16.94 -0.96
C GLN A 103 -10.95 16.19 0.02
N GLY A 104 -10.07 15.38 -0.49
CA GLY A 104 -9.03 14.56 0.15
C GLY A 104 -9.12 14.49 1.68
N CYS A 105 -8.26 15.22 2.34
CA CYS A 105 -8.29 15.46 3.77
C CYS A 105 -8.17 16.97 4.03
N ASP A 106 -9.31 17.66 4.09
CA ASP A 106 -9.44 19.14 4.17
C ASP A 106 -8.59 19.76 5.27
N ASP A 107 -8.56 19.15 6.46
CA ASP A 107 -7.77 19.66 7.58
C ASP A 107 -6.25 19.59 7.35
N LEU A 108 -5.76 18.57 6.65
CA LEU A 108 -4.36 18.47 6.26
C LEU A 108 -4.00 19.53 5.20
N PHE A 109 -4.90 19.82 4.28
CA PHE A 109 -4.66 20.84 3.25
C PHE A 109 -4.69 22.25 3.81
N LYS A 110 -5.57 22.53 4.78
CA LYS A 110 -5.65 23.84 5.45
C LYS A 110 -4.49 24.10 6.39
N HIS A 111 -4.00 23.07 7.05
CA HIS A 111 -2.96 23.16 8.08
C HIS A 111 -1.87 22.12 7.84
N PRO A 112 -1.10 22.25 6.75
CA PRO A 112 -0.15 21.20 6.33
C PRO A 112 1.10 21.10 7.22
N GLY A 113 1.48 22.17 7.92
CA GLY A 113 2.71 22.20 8.73
C GLY A 113 3.95 21.95 7.86
N ILE A 114 4.72 20.90 8.19
CA ILE A 114 5.90 20.51 7.38
C ILE A 114 5.57 19.65 6.16
N LEU A 115 4.28 19.34 5.92
CA LEU A 115 3.87 18.56 4.74
C LEU A 115 3.70 19.48 3.54
N ASP A 116 4.43 19.23 2.47
CA ASP A 116 4.40 20.02 1.23
C ASP A 116 3.64 19.24 0.14
N PHE A 117 2.33 19.45 0.07
CA PHE A 117 1.45 18.76 -0.88
C PHE A 117 1.75 19.23 -2.31
N GLN A 118 2.24 18.30 -3.12
CA GLN A 118 2.65 18.50 -4.50
C GLN A 118 1.46 18.42 -5.48
N ALA A 119 1.64 18.93 -6.69
CA ALA A 119 0.68 18.73 -7.77
C ALA A 119 0.46 17.23 -8.03
N PRO A 120 -0.79 16.79 -8.25
CA PRO A 120 -1.09 15.39 -8.52
C PRO A 120 -0.39 14.89 -9.79
N PHE A 121 -0.02 13.61 -9.78
CA PHE A 121 0.52 12.96 -10.97
C PHE A 121 -0.53 12.81 -12.08
N THR A 122 -0.09 12.82 -13.33
CA THR A 122 -0.92 12.39 -14.47
C THR A 122 -0.92 10.87 -14.56
N PRO A 123 -2.08 10.20 -14.63
CA PRO A 123 -2.16 8.75 -14.79
C PRO A 123 -1.34 8.23 -15.97
N PHE A 124 -0.60 7.15 -15.76
CA PHE A 124 0.25 6.45 -16.72
C PHE A 124 1.48 7.26 -17.23
N GLU A 125 1.68 8.50 -16.76
CA GLU A 125 2.87 9.27 -17.10
C GLU A 125 4.01 8.93 -16.12
N PRO A 126 5.17 8.42 -16.61
CA PRO A 126 6.29 8.09 -15.76
C PRO A 126 7.00 9.35 -15.25
N VAL A 127 7.25 9.42 -13.95
CA VAL A 127 8.04 10.44 -13.29
C VAL A 127 9.41 9.88 -12.93
N GLN A 128 10.47 10.57 -13.32
CA GLN A 128 11.84 10.19 -13.01
C GLN A 128 12.26 10.76 -11.65
N TRP A 129 12.67 9.89 -10.76
CA TRP A 129 13.34 10.24 -9.50
C TRP A 129 14.76 9.67 -9.47
N SER A 130 15.55 10.08 -8.47
CA SER A 130 16.90 9.53 -8.32
C SER A 130 16.85 8.01 -8.19
N GLY A 131 17.46 7.31 -9.15
CA GLY A 131 17.57 5.85 -9.15
C GLY A 131 16.31 5.06 -9.54
N MET A 132 15.15 5.69 -9.76
CA MET A 132 13.92 4.98 -10.13
C MET A 132 12.96 5.81 -10.99
N THR A 133 12.08 5.09 -11.68
CA THR A 133 10.91 5.65 -12.35
C THR A 133 9.66 5.25 -11.59
N VAL A 134 8.74 6.19 -11.36
CA VAL A 134 7.44 5.98 -10.72
C VAL A 134 6.34 6.27 -11.71
N THR A 135 5.40 5.34 -11.90
CA THR A 135 4.24 5.54 -12.78
C THR A 135 2.96 5.33 -11.97
N PRO A 136 2.13 6.37 -11.81
CA PRO A 136 0.83 6.25 -11.16
C PRO A 136 -0.16 5.54 -12.08
N VAL A 137 -0.96 4.64 -11.53
CA VAL A 137 -2.01 3.91 -12.24
C VAL A 137 -3.34 4.03 -11.48
N PRO A 138 -4.46 4.40 -12.13
CA PRO A 138 -5.76 4.48 -11.47
C PRO A 138 -6.21 3.13 -10.93
N LEU A 139 -6.82 3.13 -9.75
CA LEU A 139 -7.42 1.95 -9.12
C LEU A 139 -8.93 2.12 -8.95
N GLN A 140 -9.62 1.02 -8.63
CA GLN A 140 -11.08 0.99 -8.46
C GLN A 140 -11.45 0.97 -6.99
N HIS A 141 -11.76 2.12 -6.44
CA HIS A 141 -12.12 2.27 -5.04
C HIS A 141 -13.20 3.34 -4.83
N SER A 142 -13.69 3.52 -3.60
CA SER A 142 -14.72 4.53 -3.27
C SER A 142 -14.22 5.97 -3.29
N LYS A 143 -12.91 6.19 -3.17
CA LYS A 143 -12.22 7.47 -3.40
C LYS A 143 -11.38 7.40 -4.67
N ILE A 144 -10.98 8.58 -5.21
CA ILE A 144 -9.96 8.64 -6.27
C ILE A 144 -8.68 8.03 -5.71
N THR A 145 -8.25 6.92 -6.31
CA THR A 145 -7.14 6.10 -5.81
C THR A 145 -6.12 5.82 -6.91
N PHE A 146 -4.85 5.97 -6.59
CA PHE A 146 -3.73 5.56 -7.43
C PHE A 146 -2.99 4.37 -6.80
N GLY A 147 -2.67 3.38 -7.64
CA GLY A 147 -1.54 2.50 -7.41
C GLY A 147 -0.28 3.11 -8.01
N TYR A 148 0.87 2.53 -7.69
CA TYR A 148 2.15 3.00 -8.18
C TYR A 148 3.00 1.86 -8.69
N VAL A 149 3.59 2.06 -9.89
CA VAL A 149 4.56 1.12 -10.46
C VAL A 149 5.95 1.74 -10.33
N PHE A 150 6.81 1.09 -9.56
CA PHE A 150 8.19 1.48 -9.33
C PHE A 150 9.12 0.62 -10.16
N ARG A 151 10.02 1.24 -10.92
CA ARG A 151 11.05 0.55 -11.71
C ARG A 151 12.42 1.14 -11.38
N LYS A 152 13.34 0.29 -10.96
CA LYS A 152 14.72 0.69 -10.73
C LYS A 152 15.40 1.03 -12.06
N ASN A 153 16.06 2.20 -12.15
CA ASN A 153 16.78 2.62 -13.34
C ASN A 153 18.00 1.73 -13.59
N GLY A 154 18.25 1.40 -14.86
CA GLY A 154 19.42 0.61 -15.27
C GLY A 154 19.36 -0.88 -14.95
N ALA A 155 18.29 -1.40 -14.38
CA ALA A 155 18.10 -2.81 -14.12
C ALA A 155 16.90 -3.37 -14.91
N SER A 156 17.11 -4.43 -15.66
CA SER A 156 16.02 -5.21 -16.25
C SER A 156 15.39 -6.09 -15.17
N GLY A 157 14.08 -6.00 -14.97
CA GLY A 157 13.33 -6.94 -14.12
C GLY A 157 13.00 -6.46 -12.72
N ASN A 158 13.55 -5.35 -12.21
CA ASN A 158 13.25 -4.85 -10.86
C ASN A 158 12.07 -3.89 -10.87
N THR A 159 10.86 -4.44 -11.10
CA THR A 159 9.60 -3.69 -11.15
C THR A 159 8.66 -4.16 -10.06
N LEU A 160 8.21 -3.22 -9.24
CA LEU A 160 7.22 -3.41 -8.18
C LEU A 160 5.94 -2.66 -8.55
N ALA A 161 4.79 -3.32 -8.51
CA ALA A 161 3.50 -2.66 -8.53
C ALA A 161 2.89 -2.69 -7.12
N TRP A 162 2.52 -1.51 -6.58
CA TRP A 162 1.76 -1.35 -5.34
C TRP A 162 0.33 -0.97 -5.69
N LEU A 163 -0.62 -1.89 -5.52
CA LEU A 163 -2.02 -1.75 -5.93
C LEU A 163 -2.95 -1.93 -4.71
N CYS A 164 -3.05 -0.89 -3.89
CA CYS A 164 -3.88 -0.83 -2.68
C CYS A 164 -4.51 0.57 -2.55
N ASP A 165 -5.79 0.73 -2.40
CA ASP A 165 -6.91 -0.19 -2.28
C ASP A 165 -7.61 -0.34 -3.64
N THR A 166 -8.10 -1.55 -3.94
CA THR A 166 -8.80 -1.75 -5.21
C THR A 166 -9.76 -2.95 -5.18
N CYS A 167 -10.85 -2.85 -5.92
CA CYS A 167 -11.74 -3.98 -6.22
C CYS A 167 -11.67 -4.29 -7.72
N GLY A 168 -10.93 -5.32 -8.09
CA GLY A 168 -10.53 -5.55 -9.48
C GLY A 168 -9.51 -4.52 -9.94
N LEU A 169 -9.33 -4.39 -11.25
CA LEU A 169 -8.50 -3.37 -11.89
C LEU A 169 -9.29 -2.67 -13.00
N PRO A 170 -9.20 -1.34 -13.13
CA PRO A 170 -9.73 -0.65 -14.31
C PRO A 170 -9.12 -1.21 -15.60
N PRO A 171 -9.89 -1.31 -16.71
CA PRO A 171 -9.39 -1.90 -17.94
C PRO A 171 -8.09 -1.28 -18.47
N GLN A 172 -7.92 0.03 -18.34
CA GLN A 172 -6.71 0.73 -18.78
C GLN A 172 -5.51 0.35 -17.90
N THR A 173 -5.70 0.25 -16.58
CA THR A 173 -4.65 -0.19 -15.64
C THR A 173 -4.27 -1.64 -15.90
N LEU A 174 -5.25 -2.51 -16.11
CA LEU A 174 -4.98 -3.91 -16.46
C LEU A 174 -4.15 -4.01 -17.75
N ALA A 175 -4.57 -3.30 -18.81
CA ALA A 175 -3.85 -3.29 -20.09
C ALA A 175 -2.41 -2.75 -19.96
N PHE A 176 -2.20 -1.70 -19.15
CA PHE A 176 -0.87 -1.17 -18.86
C PHE A 176 0.01 -2.20 -18.15
N LEU A 177 -0.53 -2.85 -17.12
CA LEU A 177 0.21 -3.83 -16.32
C LEU A 177 0.52 -5.12 -17.07
N GLN A 178 -0.36 -5.56 -17.99
CA GLN A 178 -0.08 -6.72 -18.87
C GLN A 178 1.15 -6.51 -19.76
N ASN A 179 1.48 -5.26 -20.08
CA ASN A 179 2.67 -4.90 -20.86
C ASN A 179 3.87 -4.50 -19.98
N THR A 180 3.76 -4.68 -18.67
CA THR A 180 4.79 -4.33 -17.69
C THR A 180 5.24 -5.59 -16.96
N PRO A 181 6.42 -6.16 -17.26
CA PRO A 181 6.95 -7.30 -16.50
C PRO A 181 7.12 -6.95 -15.03
N LEU A 182 6.42 -7.66 -14.15
CA LEU A 182 6.43 -7.42 -12.71
C LEU A 182 7.27 -8.47 -11.98
N GLU A 183 8.29 -8.01 -11.24
CA GLU A 183 9.00 -8.85 -10.27
C GLU A 183 8.12 -9.10 -9.05
N HIS A 184 7.54 -8.01 -8.50
CA HIS A 184 6.63 -8.08 -7.38
C HIS A 184 5.34 -7.31 -7.65
N LEU A 185 4.22 -7.94 -7.29
CA LEU A 185 2.91 -7.32 -7.22
C LEU A 185 2.47 -7.30 -5.76
N VAL A 186 2.30 -6.12 -5.18
CA VAL A 186 1.60 -5.93 -3.90
C VAL A 186 0.16 -5.59 -4.21
N LEU A 187 -0.78 -6.42 -3.76
CA LEU A 187 -2.18 -6.36 -4.18
C LEU A 187 -3.12 -6.40 -2.98
N ASP A 188 -4.09 -5.48 -2.98
CA ASP A 188 -5.22 -5.52 -2.05
C ASP A 188 -5.93 -6.88 -2.08
N CYS A 189 -6.12 -7.46 -0.91
CA CYS A 189 -6.95 -8.62 -0.71
C CYS A 189 -7.49 -8.64 0.73
N SER A 190 -8.73 -8.18 0.89
CA SER A 190 -9.32 -7.99 2.23
C SER A 190 -10.24 -9.14 2.66
N HIS A 191 -10.79 -9.89 1.70
CA HIS A 191 -11.86 -10.83 1.99
C HIS A 191 -11.52 -12.28 1.62
N PRO A 192 -11.98 -13.28 2.39
CA PRO A 192 -12.02 -14.66 1.95
C PRO A 192 -12.95 -14.82 0.75
N PRO A 193 -12.94 -15.96 0.04
CA PRO A 193 -13.91 -16.23 -1.01
C PRO A 193 -15.35 -16.10 -0.48
N GLY A 194 -16.22 -15.43 -1.24
CA GLY A 194 -17.63 -15.23 -0.87
C GLY A 194 -18.57 -15.39 -2.05
N ASP A 195 -19.87 -15.60 -1.75
CA ASP A 195 -20.92 -15.76 -2.77
C ASP A 195 -21.31 -14.42 -3.42
N THR A 196 -21.00 -13.31 -2.77
CA THR A 196 -21.31 -11.96 -3.28
C THR A 196 -19.99 -11.23 -3.60
N PRO A 197 -19.88 -10.61 -4.80
CA PRO A 197 -18.70 -9.83 -5.14
C PRO A 197 -18.47 -8.71 -4.13
N PRO A 198 -17.25 -8.54 -3.64
CA PRO A 198 -16.90 -7.43 -2.75
C PRO A 198 -16.99 -6.10 -3.51
N ARG A 199 -17.14 -4.98 -2.77
CA ARG A 199 -17.39 -3.66 -3.38
C ARG A 199 -16.17 -2.76 -3.47
N ASN A 200 -15.33 -2.76 -2.45
CA ASN A 200 -14.23 -1.79 -2.32
C ASN A 200 -12.85 -2.45 -2.34
N HIS A 201 -12.78 -3.72 -2.05
CA HIS A 201 -11.55 -4.49 -1.91
C HIS A 201 -11.70 -5.85 -2.59
N ASN A 202 -10.61 -6.43 -3.02
CA ASN A 202 -10.61 -7.78 -3.58
C ASN A 202 -10.92 -8.84 -2.50
N ASP A 203 -11.61 -9.89 -2.92
CA ASP A 203 -11.52 -11.19 -2.27
C ASP A 203 -10.36 -12.01 -2.85
N ILE A 204 -10.15 -13.19 -2.29
CA ILE A 204 -9.10 -14.11 -2.73
C ILE A 204 -9.27 -14.54 -4.20
N ASN A 205 -10.50 -14.74 -4.66
CA ASN A 205 -10.75 -15.16 -6.04
C ASN A 205 -10.37 -14.07 -7.04
N GLN A 206 -10.73 -12.82 -6.76
CA GLN A 206 -10.36 -11.67 -7.59
C GLN A 206 -8.83 -11.44 -7.57
N ALA A 207 -8.20 -11.51 -6.39
CA ALA A 207 -6.76 -11.35 -6.27
C ALA A 207 -5.99 -12.43 -7.05
N LEU A 208 -6.43 -13.70 -6.98
CA LEU A 208 -5.83 -14.80 -7.74
C LEU A 208 -6.11 -14.67 -9.26
N ALA A 209 -7.26 -14.17 -9.67
CA ALA A 209 -7.55 -13.88 -11.08
C ALA A 209 -6.62 -12.79 -11.64
N ILE A 210 -6.39 -11.71 -10.88
CA ILE A 210 -5.43 -10.65 -11.25
C ILE A 210 -4.00 -11.23 -11.33
N HIS A 211 -3.58 -12.00 -10.32
CA HIS A 211 -2.28 -12.68 -10.34
C HIS A 211 -2.12 -13.54 -11.61
N HIS A 212 -3.12 -14.34 -11.94
CA HIS A 212 -3.08 -15.23 -13.10
C HIS A 212 -2.97 -14.46 -14.43
N VAL A 213 -3.66 -13.32 -14.56
CA VAL A 213 -3.63 -12.51 -15.79
C VAL A 213 -2.34 -11.72 -15.93
N LEU A 214 -1.79 -11.18 -14.85
CA LEU A 214 -0.57 -10.35 -14.86
C LEU A 214 0.72 -11.17 -14.80
N GLN A 215 0.67 -12.40 -14.28
CA GLN A 215 1.80 -13.32 -14.12
C GLN A 215 3.07 -12.67 -13.53
N PRO A 216 2.95 -11.95 -12.39
CA PRO A 216 4.14 -11.43 -11.73
C PRO A 216 5.00 -12.59 -11.20
N ARG A 217 6.29 -12.36 -10.98
CA ARG A 217 7.13 -13.40 -10.37
C ARG A 217 6.63 -13.76 -8.96
N HIS A 218 6.18 -12.77 -8.18
CA HIS A 218 5.54 -13.01 -6.89
C HIS A 218 4.46 -11.97 -6.57
N THR A 219 3.33 -12.42 -6.01
CA THR A 219 2.27 -11.55 -5.49
C THR A 219 2.26 -11.56 -3.97
N TRP A 220 2.25 -10.37 -3.37
CA TRP A 220 2.10 -10.15 -1.93
C TRP A 220 0.71 -9.58 -1.65
N LEU A 221 -0.13 -10.35 -0.97
CA LEU A 221 -1.44 -9.89 -0.56
C LEU A 221 -1.31 -8.95 0.63
N THR A 222 -1.94 -7.79 0.56
CA THR A 222 -1.96 -6.77 1.62
C THR A 222 -3.39 -6.32 1.91
N HIS A 223 -3.59 -5.41 2.84
CA HIS A 223 -4.89 -4.93 3.30
C HIS A 223 -5.75 -6.07 3.89
N ILE A 224 -5.11 -7.01 4.57
CA ILE A 224 -5.70 -8.27 5.03
C ILE A 224 -6.58 -8.03 6.26
N SER A 225 -7.88 -8.38 6.15
CA SER A 225 -8.80 -8.36 7.29
C SER A 225 -8.60 -9.57 8.22
N HIS A 226 -9.15 -9.49 9.44
CA HIS A 226 -9.14 -10.62 10.37
C HIS A 226 -9.90 -11.83 9.85
N THR A 227 -10.92 -11.64 9.01
CA THR A 227 -11.68 -12.74 8.40
C THR A 227 -10.86 -13.46 7.35
N LEU A 228 -10.14 -12.73 6.50
CA LEU A 228 -9.21 -13.32 5.55
C LEU A 228 -8.03 -14.00 6.29
N ASP A 229 -7.51 -13.38 7.35
CA ASP A 229 -6.41 -13.95 8.12
C ASP A 229 -6.80 -15.26 8.84
N ASN A 230 -8.08 -15.42 9.23
CA ASN A 230 -8.61 -16.72 9.69
C ASN A 230 -8.62 -17.76 8.57
N TRP A 231 -9.14 -17.37 7.39
CA TRP A 231 -9.21 -18.27 6.23
C TRP A 231 -7.82 -18.75 5.79
N LEU A 232 -6.83 -17.87 5.81
CA LEU A 232 -5.43 -18.17 5.45
C LEU A 232 -4.74 -19.16 6.41
N GLN A 233 -5.27 -19.40 7.62
CA GLN A 233 -4.72 -20.41 8.52
C GLN A 233 -5.04 -21.83 8.08
N GLU A 234 -6.14 -22.00 7.35
CA GLU A 234 -6.67 -23.32 6.95
C GLU A 234 -6.49 -23.58 5.44
N ASN A 235 -6.15 -22.56 4.67
CA ASN A 235 -6.11 -22.63 3.21
C ASN A 235 -4.72 -22.27 2.67
N ARG A 236 -4.27 -23.02 1.67
CA ARG A 236 -2.99 -22.76 1.00
C ARG A 236 -3.19 -21.89 -0.25
N LEU A 237 -2.28 -20.98 -0.45
CA LEU A 237 -2.17 -20.18 -1.67
C LEU A 237 -1.22 -20.85 -2.68
N PRO A 238 -1.27 -20.46 -3.97
CA PRO A 238 -0.24 -20.82 -4.95
C PRO A 238 1.16 -20.42 -4.44
N GLU A 239 2.20 -21.13 -4.85
CA GLU A 239 3.58 -20.91 -4.40
C GLU A 239 4.09 -19.49 -4.66
N SER A 240 3.65 -18.86 -5.76
CA SER A 240 3.98 -17.48 -6.13
C SER A 240 3.08 -16.42 -5.49
N VAL A 241 2.22 -16.78 -4.55
CA VAL A 241 1.33 -15.86 -3.83
C VAL A 241 1.49 -16.02 -2.33
N SER A 242 1.79 -14.95 -1.63
CA SER A 242 1.97 -14.96 -0.17
C SER A 242 1.22 -13.82 0.51
N PRO A 243 0.65 -14.04 1.70
CA PRO A 243 0.18 -12.93 2.52
C PRO A 243 1.39 -12.13 3.03
N ALA A 244 1.40 -10.83 2.80
CA ALA A 244 2.39 -9.95 3.40
C ALA A 244 2.22 -9.92 4.93
N ARG A 245 3.26 -9.54 5.65
CA ARG A 245 3.25 -9.34 7.11
C ARG A 245 4.00 -8.08 7.44
N ASP A 246 3.59 -7.42 8.50
CA ASP A 246 4.28 -6.25 9.03
C ASP A 246 5.74 -6.61 9.36
N GLY A 247 6.67 -5.77 8.90
CA GLY A 247 8.10 -5.96 9.08
C GLY A 247 8.80 -6.81 8.00
N ILE A 248 8.07 -7.48 7.09
CA ILE A 248 8.72 -8.19 5.97
C ILE A 248 9.37 -7.17 5.02
N THR A 249 10.57 -7.51 4.58
CA THR A 249 11.35 -6.72 3.63
C THR A 249 11.60 -7.51 2.35
N LEU A 250 11.36 -6.87 1.22
CA LEU A 250 11.60 -7.37 -0.13
C LEU A 250 12.82 -6.68 -0.72
N ALA A 251 13.78 -7.44 -1.24
CA ALA A 251 14.84 -6.92 -2.09
C ALA A 251 14.33 -6.86 -3.56
N LEU A 252 14.55 -5.73 -4.23
CA LEU A 252 14.06 -5.40 -5.57
C LEU A 252 15.21 -5.05 -6.50
#